data_e85bdd14a491d383fe8b818c76e08f91
#
_entry.id   e85bdd14a491d383fe8b818c76e08f91
#
_cell.length_a   1.000
_cell.length_b   1.000
_cell.length_c   1.000
_cell.angle_alpha   90.00
_cell.angle_beta   90.00
_cell.angle_gamma   90.00
#
_symmetry.space_group_name_H-M   'P 1'
#
loop_
_entity.id
_entity.type
_entity.pdbx_description
1 polymer ?
#
loop_
_entity_poly.entity_id
_entity_poly.type
_entity_poly.pdbx_seq_one_letter_code
_entity_poly.pdbx_strand_id
1 'polypeptide(L)'
;KDTNGDDRADIKEVLFSGWGVGDTHAGPSNLRYGFDNWIYGTVGYARFNGSIGGKQHNFGMGVFRFKSDASDIEFLHQFNNNTWGLGFNTAGDVFGSTANNNPTFYGGIPATIYNGERKMSAKMIADTPAFHPITPNIRQVDAFNAYTAGCGHAFATSDAFPEKYRDRAAFVCGPTGNLVGSYNIIKKGAGYTAKNAFSFVASADEWFSPIVAEVGPDGHLWIADWYNFIIQHNPTPSV
;
A
#
# COMPACT_ATOMS: atom_id res chain seq x y z
N LYS A 1 7.41 -18.49 -14.84
CA LYS A 1 6.29 -18.75 -15.76
C LYS A 1 5.98 -20.23 -15.75
N ASP A 2 4.73 -20.58 -15.81
CA ASP A 2 4.26 -21.91 -16.16
C ASP A 2 4.05 -21.91 -17.69
N THR A 3 4.74 -22.76 -18.43
CA THR A 3 4.65 -22.83 -19.90
C THR A 3 3.96 -24.10 -20.39
N ASN A 4 3.69 -25.04 -19.49
CA ASN A 4 3.05 -26.31 -19.83
C ASN A 4 1.65 -26.50 -19.22
N GLY A 5 1.23 -25.61 -18.30
CA GLY A 5 -0.10 -25.60 -17.71
C GLY A 5 -0.28 -26.61 -16.56
N ASP A 6 0.79 -26.95 -15.86
CA ASP A 6 0.74 -27.89 -14.72
C ASP A 6 0.67 -27.20 -13.34
N ASP A 7 0.43 -25.87 -13.32
CA ASP A 7 0.38 -25.00 -12.15
C ASP A 7 1.73 -24.91 -11.39
N ARG A 8 2.85 -25.20 -12.07
CA ARG A 8 4.19 -25.05 -11.55
C ARG A 8 5.03 -24.15 -12.46
N ALA A 9 5.84 -23.29 -11.87
CA ALA A 9 6.75 -22.46 -12.64
C ALA A 9 7.95 -23.28 -13.14
N ASP A 10 8.04 -23.50 -14.45
CA ASP A 10 9.16 -24.15 -15.15
C ASP A 10 10.22 -23.15 -15.66
N ILE A 11 9.87 -21.85 -15.76
CA ILE A 11 10.80 -20.77 -16.07
C ILE A 11 10.82 -19.75 -14.94
N LYS A 12 12.02 -19.49 -14.41
CA LYS A 12 12.29 -18.41 -13.45
C LYS A 12 13.30 -17.44 -14.06
N GLU A 13 12.86 -16.21 -14.25
CA GLU A 13 13.64 -15.13 -14.84
C GLU A 13 13.67 -13.92 -13.91
N VAL A 14 14.85 -13.32 -13.72
CA VAL A 14 15.00 -12.04 -13.03
C VAL A 14 14.80 -10.95 -14.06
N LEU A 15 13.67 -10.24 -14.00
CA LEU A 15 13.34 -9.17 -14.94
C LEU A 15 14.29 -7.98 -14.80
N PHE A 16 14.57 -7.58 -13.56
CA PHE A 16 15.51 -6.51 -13.25
C PHE A 16 15.94 -6.59 -11.78
N SER A 17 17.07 -5.95 -11.47
CA SER A 17 17.63 -5.84 -10.13
C SER A 17 17.98 -4.38 -9.84
N GLY A 18 18.29 -4.07 -8.58
CA GLY A 18 18.64 -2.70 -8.16
C GLY A 18 17.91 -2.26 -6.89
N TRP A 19 17.09 -3.13 -6.33
CA TRP A 19 16.44 -2.90 -5.04
C TRP A 19 17.46 -2.98 -3.90
N GLY A 20 17.38 -2.05 -2.96
CA GLY A 20 18.19 -2.11 -1.75
C GLY A 20 17.75 -3.27 -0.85
N VAL A 21 18.69 -3.83 -0.12
CA VAL A 21 18.50 -5.00 0.76
C VAL A 21 18.87 -4.73 2.22
N GLY A 22 19.15 -3.47 2.56
CA GLY A 22 19.56 -3.09 3.91
C GLY A 22 18.42 -3.15 4.94
N ASP A 23 17.18 -3.03 4.49
CA ASP A 23 15.97 -3.17 5.32
C ASP A 23 14.99 -4.08 4.60
N THR A 24 14.83 -5.29 5.12
CA THR A 24 13.96 -6.33 4.52
C THR A 24 12.47 -6.01 4.61
N HIS A 25 12.08 -5.06 5.49
CA HIS A 25 10.69 -4.62 5.67
C HIS A 25 10.35 -3.40 4.79
N ALA A 26 11.24 -3.00 3.90
CA ALA A 26 11.09 -1.79 3.10
C ALA A 26 11.32 -2.01 1.60
N GLY A 27 11.27 -3.26 1.17
CA GLY A 27 11.43 -3.67 -0.22
C GLY A 27 10.24 -3.32 -1.11
N PRO A 28 10.30 -3.67 -2.39
CA PRO A 28 9.18 -3.53 -3.31
C PRO A 28 8.01 -4.43 -2.89
N SER A 29 6.79 -3.88 -2.98
CA SER A 29 5.57 -4.57 -2.54
C SER A 29 4.33 -4.08 -3.30
N ASN A 30 3.17 -4.69 -3.03
CA ASN A 30 1.88 -4.31 -3.56
C ASN A 30 1.82 -4.27 -5.09
N LEU A 31 2.45 -5.24 -5.76
CA LEU A 31 2.41 -5.30 -7.22
C LEU A 31 1.00 -5.58 -7.72
N ARG A 32 0.49 -4.71 -8.60
CA ARG A 32 -0.82 -4.87 -9.22
C ARG A 32 -0.88 -4.21 -10.60
N TYR A 33 -1.69 -4.75 -11.49
CA TYR A 33 -1.93 -4.15 -12.78
C TYR A 33 -2.73 -2.85 -12.64
N GLY A 34 -2.25 -1.80 -13.30
CA GLY A 34 -3.03 -0.59 -13.52
C GLY A 34 -3.92 -0.69 -14.77
N PHE A 35 -4.81 0.29 -14.96
CA PHE A 35 -5.71 0.34 -16.12
C PHE A 35 -5.01 0.68 -17.45
N ASP A 36 -3.73 1.00 -17.40
CA ASP A 36 -2.86 1.41 -18.50
C ASP A 36 -1.87 0.32 -18.95
N ASN A 37 -2.07 -0.91 -18.51
CA ASN A 37 -1.20 -2.07 -18.76
C ASN A 37 0.22 -1.95 -18.19
N TRP A 38 0.43 -1.11 -17.16
CA TRP A 38 1.63 -1.10 -16.37
C TRP A 38 1.41 -1.89 -15.07
N ILE A 39 2.47 -2.44 -14.54
CA ILE A 39 2.49 -3.03 -13.20
C ILE A 39 2.94 -1.95 -12.23
N TYR A 40 2.09 -1.58 -11.31
CA TYR A 40 2.36 -0.63 -10.24
C TYR A 40 2.86 -1.35 -9.00
N GLY A 41 3.66 -0.66 -8.22
CA GLY A 41 4.13 -1.15 -6.93
C GLY A 41 4.54 -0.02 -6.00
N THR A 42 4.77 -0.38 -4.76
CA THR A 42 5.34 0.52 -3.75
C THR A 42 6.73 0.06 -3.35
N VAL A 43 7.56 0.99 -2.93
CA VAL A 43 8.86 0.72 -2.31
C VAL A 43 9.06 1.64 -1.11
N GLY A 44 9.59 1.08 -0.05
CA GLY A 44 9.93 1.81 1.16
C GLY A 44 11.39 2.28 1.18
N TYR A 45 12.04 2.20 2.33
CA TYR A 45 13.42 2.66 2.53
C TYR A 45 14.47 1.93 1.70
N ALA A 46 14.13 0.74 1.16
CA ALA A 46 15.03 -0.04 0.29
C ALA A 46 15.47 0.74 -0.95
N ARG A 47 14.61 1.61 -1.50
CA ARG A 47 14.91 2.40 -2.69
C ARG A 47 15.18 1.53 -3.92
N PHE A 48 15.40 2.17 -5.05
CA PHE A 48 15.83 1.55 -6.29
C PHE A 48 17.02 2.30 -6.89
N ASN A 49 18.03 1.56 -7.33
CA ASN A 49 19.16 2.08 -8.11
C ASN A 49 19.61 1.00 -9.08
N GLY A 50 19.16 1.08 -10.32
CA GLY A 50 19.40 0.05 -11.31
C GLY A 50 19.13 0.51 -12.73
N SER A 51 19.49 -0.33 -13.71
CA SER A 51 19.27 -0.06 -15.13
C SER A 51 18.14 -0.89 -15.67
N ILE A 52 17.19 -0.23 -16.37
CA ILE A 52 16.05 -0.86 -17.04
C ILE A 52 15.88 -0.19 -18.41
N GLY A 53 15.64 -0.99 -19.45
CA GLY A 53 15.49 -0.46 -20.80
C GLY A 53 16.72 0.31 -21.30
N GLY A 54 17.93 -0.01 -20.78
CA GLY A 54 19.16 0.70 -21.10
C GLY A 54 19.32 2.06 -20.41
N LYS A 55 18.41 2.43 -19.51
CA LYS A 55 18.46 3.70 -18.77
C LYS A 55 18.73 3.44 -17.27
N GLN A 56 19.54 4.31 -16.68
CA GLN A 56 19.76 4.28 -15.23
C GLN A 56 18.63 5.01 -14.51
N HIS A 57 18.09 4.34 -13.49
CA HIS A 57 17.04 4.88 -12.62
C HIS A 57 17.51 4.88 -11.17
N ASN A 58 17.19 5.96 -10.45
CA ASN A 58 17.50 6.09 -9.02
C ASN A 58 16.33 6.84 -8.34
N PHE A 59 15.60 6.14 -7.47
CA PHE A 59 14.49 6.76 -6.75
C PHE A 59 14.35 6.19 -5.33
N GLY A 60 13.71 6.98 -4.47
CA GLY A 60 13.46 6.63 -3.07
C GLY A 60 12.13 5.94 -2.85
N MET A 61 11.64 6.05 -1.62
CA MET A 61 10.36 5.49 -1.21
C MET A 61 9.17 6.16 -1.90
N GLY A 62 8.22 5.33 -2.31
CA GLY A 62 7.03 5.84 -2.99
C GLY A 62 6.36 4.82 -3.89
N VAL A 63 5.64 5.31 -4.88
CA VAL A 63 4.96 4.52 -5.90
C VAL A 63 5.77 4.55 -7.20
N PHE A 64 5.97 3.40 -7.78
CA PHE A 64 6.56 3.20 -9.10
C PHE A 64 5.64 2.35 -9.98
N ARG A 65 5.93 2.32 -11.29
CA ARG A 65 5.33 1.36 -12.22
C ARG A 65 6.37 0.89 -13.22
N PHE A 66 6.18 -0.28 -13.79
CA PHE A 66 7.06 -0.84 -14.80
C PHE A 66 6.27 -1.63 -15.85
N LYS A 67 6.87 -1.80 -17.03
CA LYS A 67 6.33 -2.65 -18.09
C LYS A 67 6.53 -4.13 -17.75
N SER A 68 5.56 -4.96 -18.07
CA SER A 68 5.60 -6.41 -17.79
C SER A 68 6.77 -7.14 -18.47
N ASP A 69 7.31 -6.56 -19.55
CA ASP A 69 8.50 -7.04 -20.28
C ASP A 69 9.81 -6.41 -19.76
N ALA A 70 9.75 -5.63 -18.69
CA ALA A 70 10.88 -4.90 -18.12
C ALA A 70 11.57 -3.93 -19.09
N SER A 71 10.87 -3.41 -20.09
CA SER A 71 11.41 -2.44 -21.04
C SER A 71 11.52 -1.04 -20.46
N ASP A 72 10.73 -0.70 -19.44
CA ASP A 72 10.75 0.62 -18.80
C ASP A 72 10.26 0.56 -17.35
N ILE A 73 10.71 1.52 -16.54
CA ILE A 73 10.25 1.78 -15.17
C ILE A 73 10.11 3.28 -14.94
N GLU A 74 9.05 3.68 -14.26
CA GLU A 74 8.80 5.07 -13.91
C GLU A 74 8.55 5.21 -12.41
N PHE A 75 9.17 6.21 -11.78
CA PHE A 75 8.83 6.64 -10.44
C PHE A 75 7.73 7.69 -10.50
N LEU A 76 6.63 7.47 -9.78
CA LEU A 76 5.44 8.31 -9.88
C LEU A 76 5.27 9.27 -8.72
N HIS A 77 5.35 8.78 -7.49
CA HIS A 77 5.00 9.58 -6.32
C HIS A 77 5.96 9.28 -5.17
N GLN A 78 6.52 10.33 -4.60
CA GLN A 78 7.39 10.24 -3.43
C GLN A 78 6.57 10.41 -2.14
N PHE A 79 6.91 9.62 -1.13
CA PHE A 79 6.38 9.75 0.22
C PHE A 79 7.51 9.95 1.23
N ASN A 80 7.14 10.31 2.44
CA ASN A 80 8.05 10.63 3.53
C ASN A 80 8.22 9.50 4.53
N ASN A 81 7.64 8.36 4.28
CA ASN A 81 7.70 7.18 5.14
C ASN A 81 7.64 5.91 4.31
N ASN A 82 7.96 4.77 4.93
CA ASN A 82 7.92 3.45 4.33
C ASN A 82 6.57 3.16 3.69
N THR A 83 6.53 3.03 2.36
CA THR A 83 5.29 2.94 1.59
C THR A 83 4.87 1.49 1.45
N TRP A 84 3.67 1.15 1.95
CA TRP A 84 3.19 -0.22 2.07
C TRP A 84 1.77 -0.48 1.57
N GLY A 85 1.06 0.50 1.13
CA GLY A 85 -0.28 0.34 0.60
C GLY A 85 -0.43 0.99 -0.77
N LEU A 86 -1.11 0.32 -1.68
CA LEU A 86 -1.44 0.81 -3.02
C LEU A 86 -2.84 0.39 -3.40
N GLY A 87 -3.62 1.32 -3.92
CA GLY A 87 -4.96 1.08 -4.43
C GLY A 87 -5.36 2.08 -5.49
N PHE A 88 -6.39 1.73 -6.24
CA PHE A 88 -6.98 2.59 -7.26
C PHE A 88 -8.47 2.74 -7.01
N ASN A 89 -9.00 3.93 -7.26
CA ASN A 89 -10.44 4.11 -7.43
C ASN A 89 -10.87 3.72 -8.87
N THR A 90 -12.15 3.80 -9.17
CA THR A 90 -12.68 3.49 -10.50
C THR A 90 -12.22 4.45 -11.60
N ALA A 91 -11.75 5.65 -11.24
CA ALA A 91 -11.16 6.62 -12.17
C ALA A 91 -9.67 6.33 -12.48
N GLY A 92 -9.05 5.36 -11.79
CA GLY A 92 -7.63 5.05 -11.93
C GLY A 92 -6.71 5.97 -11.14
N ASP A 93 -7.25 6.78 -10.25
CA ASP A 93 -6.45 7.62 -9.34
C ASP A 93 -5.70 6.74 -8.34
N VAL A 94 -4.44 7.08 -8.10
CA VAL A 94 -3.53 6.35 -7.21
C VAL A 94 -3.70 6.77 -5.77
N PHE A 95 -3.90 5.80 -4.89
CA PHE A 95 -3.93 5.99 -3.44
C PHE A 95 -3.07 4.94 -2.76
N GLY A 96 -2.80 5.14 -1.49
CA GLY A 96 -2.06 4.14 -0.73
C GLY A 96 -1.85 4.57 0.72
N SER A 97 -1.03 3.79 1.43
CA SER A 97 -0.68 4.03 2.82
C SER A 97 0.82 3.91 3.05
N THR A 98 1.30 4.52 4.12
CA THR A 98 2.65 4.29 4.63
C THR A 98 2.59 3.51 5.95
N ALA A 99 3.69 2.87 6.30
CA ALA A 99 3.77 2.08 7.53
C ALA A 99 3.37 2.89 8.76
N ASN A 100 3.81 4.13 8.87
CA ASN A 100 3.54 4.95 10.05
C ASN A 100 2.78 6.23 9.72
N ASN A 101 1.77 6.52 10.52
CA ASN A 101 1.06 7.80 10.59
C ASN A 101 0.40 8.30 9.29
N ASN A 102 0.34 7.51 8.23
CA ASN A 102 -0.32 7.92 6.99
C ASN A 102 -1.17 6.78 6.44
N PRO A 103 -2.39 6.61 6.96
CA PRO A 103 -3.28 5.54 6.53
C PRO A 103 -3.81 5.72 5.11
N THR A 104 -3.86 6.95 4.60
CA THR A 104 -4.23 7.17 3.20
C THR A 104 -3.62 8.45 2.64
N PHE A 105 -3.03 8.32 1.46
CA PHE A 105 -2.54 9.42 0.63
C PHE A 105 -3.18 9.36 -0.77
N TYR A 106 -3.09 10.48 -1.47
CA TYR A 106 -3.48 10.59 -2.88
C TYR A 106 -2.23 10.92 -3.72
N GLY A 107 -2.01 10.18 -4.80
CA GLY A 107 -0.84 10.30 -5.65
C GLY A 107 -0.74 11.62 -6.43
N GLY A 108 -1.85 12.26 -6.76
CA GLY A 108 -1.84 13.56 -7.42
C GLY A 108 -1.03 13.60 -8.73
N ILE A 109 -0.21 14.65 -8.90
CA ILE A 109 0.59 14.84 -10.11
C ILE A 109 1.83 13.93 -10.05
N PRO A 110 2.04 13.02 -11.01
CA PRO A 110 3.20 12.14 -11.02
C PRO A 110 4.52 12.87 -11.31
N ALA A 111 5.61 12.33 -10.78
CA ALA A 111 6.95 12.90 -10.93
C ALA A 111 7.40 13.01 -12.38
N THR A 112 6.89 12.18 -13.25
CA THR A 112 7.14 12.21 -14.70
C THR A 112 6.70 13.52 -15.38
N ILE A 113 5.73 14.25 -14.77
CA ILE A 113 5.23 15.51 -15.33
C ILE A 113 6.15 16.69 -15.04
N TYR A 114 6.85 16.68 -13.91
CA TYR A 114 7.74 17.79 -13.50
C TYR A 114 9.23 17.41 -13.51
N ASN A 115 9.57 16.30 -14.17
CA ASN A 115 10.95 15.82 -14.40
C ASN A 115 11.83 15.71 -13.12
N GLY A 116 11.20 15.57 -11.97
CA GLY A 116 11.90 15.48 -10.69
C GLY A 116 12.58 16.78 -10.20
N GLU A 117 12.41 17.90 -10.89
CA GLU A 117 13.00 19.19 -10.50
C GLU A 117 12.53 19.70 -9.13
N ARG A 118 11.32 19.26 -8.73
CA ARG A 118 10.79 19.52 -7.39
C ARG A 118 10.44 18.19 -6.73
N LYS A 119 11.07 17.91 -5.59
CA LYS A 119 10.71 16.79 -4.75
C LYS A 119 9.38 17.10 -4.06
N MET A 120 8.27 16.74 -4.71
CA MET A 120 6.94 16.84 -4.12
C MET A 120 6.64 15.52 -3.41
N SER A 121 6.59 15.55 -2.09
CA SER A 121 6.10 14.42 -1.31
C SER A 121 4.58 14.52 -1.18
N ALA A 122 3.88 13.46 -1.54
CA ALA A 122 2.45 13.37 -1.30
C ALA A 122 2.17 13.35 0.21
N LYS A 123 1.15 14.08 0.61
CA LYS A 123 0.76 14.21 2.01
C LYS A 123 -0.38 13.26 2.33
N MET A 124 -0.53 12.97 3.62
CA MET A 124 -1.73 12.34 4.14
C MET A 124 -2.96 13.17 3.76
N ILE A 125 -4.00 12.51 3.27
CA ILE A 125 -5.31 13.11 2.99
C ILE A 125 -6.33 12.79 4.09
N ALA A 126 -6.05 11.81 4.96
CA ALA A 126 -6.85 11.50 6.12
C ALA A 126 -6.87 12.65 7.13
N ASP A 127 -8.00 12.83 7.79
CA ASP A 127 -8.19 13.81 8.86
C ASP A 127 -7.43 13.45 10.14
N THR A 128 -7.11 12.18 10.33
CA THR A 128 -6.33 11.70 11.48
C THR A 128 -5.52 10.45 11.11
N PRO A 129 -4.32 10.26 11.67
CA PRO A 129 -3.59 9.01 11.60
C PRO A 129 -4.09 7.97 12.60
N ALA A 130 -5.01 8.33 13.51
CA ALA A 130 -5.49 7.45 14.56
C ALA A 130 -6.26 6.26 14.01
N PHE A 131 -6.19 5.14 14.72
CA PHE A 131 -7.04 3.98 14.52
C PHE A 131 -7.81 3.66 15.83
N HIS A 132 -8.85 2.85 15.73
CA HIS A 132 -9.75 2.58 16.84
C HIS A 132 -9.87 1.07 17.11
N PRO A 133 -8.91 0.48 17.85
CA PRO A 133 -8.97 -0.92 18.24
C PRO A 133 -10.14 -1.16 19.21
N ILE A 134 -10.67 -2.37 19.20
CA ILE A 134 -11.76 -2.78 20.09
C ILE A 134 -11.26 -3.39 21.40
N THR A 135 -9.95 -3.51 21.57
CA THR A 135 -9.30 -4.06 22.75
C THR A 135 -8.12 -3.17 23.15
N PRO A 136 -7.81 -3.05 24.46
CA PRO A 136 -6.57 -2.43 24.90
C PRO A 136 -5.32 -3.29 24.66
N ASN A 137 -5.50 -4.57 24.36
CA ASN A 137 -4.43 -5.54 24.18
C ASN A 137 -3.87 -5.43 22.74
N ILE A 138 -3.23 -4.32 22.45
CA ILE A 138 -2.53 -4.08 21.20
C ILE A 138 -1.05 -3.88 21.46
N ARG A 139 -0.21 -4.32 20.51
CA ARG A 139 1.22 -4.14 20.61
C ARG A 139 1.71 -3.06 19.66
N GLN A 140 2.06 -1.92 20.23
CA GLN A 140 2.73 -0.83 19.53
C GLN A 140 4.03 -0.45 20.25
N VAL A 141 5.09 -0.22 19.49
CA VAL A 141 6.41 0.14 20.03
C VAL A 141 6.86 1.55 19.61
N ASP A 142 6.26 2.08 18.56
CA ASP A 142 6.43 3.45 18.08
C ASP A 142 5.06 4.10 17.80
N ALA A 143 4.72 4.94 17.09
CA ALA A 143 3.43 5.51 16.65
C ALA A 143 2.19 5.05 17.48
N PHE A 144 2.16 5.35 18.76
CA PHE A 144 1.07 4.94 19.66
C PHE A 144 -0.27 5.55 19.25
N ASN A 145 -1.35 4.74 19.33
CA ASN A 145 -2.73 5.10 18.97
C ASN A 145 -2.91 5.59 17.52
N ALA A 146 -1.95 5.32 16.65
CA ALA A 146 -1.97 5.68 15.25
C ALA A 146 -1.55 4.50 14.39
N TYR A 147 -1.83 4.57 13.09
CA TYR A 147 -1.36 3.54 12.17
C TYR A 147 0.15 3.41 12.24
N THR A 148 0.60 2.21 12.59
CA THR A 148 1.98 1.75 12.50
C THR A 148 1.96 0.35 11.91
N ALA A 149 2.95 0.02 11.09
CA ALA A 149 2.89 -1.10 10.17
C ALA A 149 1.65 -1.07 9.25
N GLY A 150 1.08 0.12 9.01
CA GLY A 150 -0.06 0.31 8.13
C GLY A 150 0.22 -0.20 6.73
N CYS A 151 -0.69 -0.99 6.17
CA CYS A 151 -0.48 -1.66 4.89
C CYS A 151 -1.82 -1.96 4.20
N GLY A 152 -1.73 -2.39 2.93
CA GLY A 152 -2.91 -2.56 2.12
C GLY A 152 -3.64 -1.23 1.89
N HIS A 153 -4.32 -1.14 0.80
CA HIS A 153 -5.24 -0.05 0.50
C HIS A 153 -6.18 -0.51 -0.60
N ALA A 154 -7.45 -0.68 -0.30
CA ALA A 154 -8.44 -1.12 -1.27
C ALA A 154 -9.61 -0.15 -1.33
N PHE A 155 -10.24 -0.03 -2.48
CA PHE A 155 -11.48 0.72 -2.66
C PHE A 155 -12.67 -0.21 -2.84
N ALA A 156 -13.84 0.23 -2.37
CA ALA A 156 -15.11 -0.44 -2.63
C ALA A 156 -15.55 -0.19 -4.09
N THR A 157 -14.84 -0.78 -5.04
CA THR A 157 -15.06 -0.57 -6.48
C THR A 157 -16.10 -1.48 -7.10
N SER A 158 -16.58 -2.48 -6.36
CA SER A 158 -17.55 -3.47 -6.84
C SER A 158 -18.99 -3.09 -6.51
N ASP A 159 -19.91 -3.55 -7.37
CA ASP A 159 -21.35 -3.45 -7.14
C ASP A 159 -21.87 -4.35 -6.00
N ALA A 160 -21.06 -5.28 -5.51
CA ALA A 160 -21.37 -6.07 -4.32
C ALA A 160 -21.40 -5.22 -3.02
N PHE A 161 -20.71 -4.07 -3.02
CA PHE A 161 -20.81 -3.14 -1.89
C PHE A 161 -22.11 -2.33 -1.93
N PRO A 162 -22.69 -1.99 -0.78
CA PRO A 162 -23.78 -1.03 -0.71
C PRO A 162 -23.42 0.30 -1.38
N GLU A 163 -24.34 0.90 -2.10
CA GLU A 163 -24.14 2.12 -2.91
C GLU A 163 -23.43 3.25 -2.16
N LYS A 164 -23.73 3.43 -0.87
CA LYS A 164 -23.11 4.46 -0.03
C LYS A 164 -21.58 4.30 0.13
N TYR A 165 -21.02 3.12 -0.11
CA TYR A 165 -19.59 2.84 -0.01
C TYR A 165 -18.88 2.80 -1.37
N ARG A 166 -19.63 2.55 -2.45
CA ARG A 166 -19.05 2.38 -3.79
C ARG A 166 -18.23 3.59 -4.19
N ASP A 167 -16.99 3.34 -4.57
CA ASP A 167 -15.98 4.33 -4.98
C ASP A 167 -15.75 5.50 -3.98
N ARG A 168 -16.19 5.30 -2.75
CA ARG A 168 -16.06 6.30 -1.66
C ARG A 168 -15.40 5.74 -0.42
N ALA A 169 -15.49 4.44 -0.20
CA ALA A 169 -14.85 3.79 0.94
C ALA A 169 -13.51 3.20 0.53
N ALA A 170 -12.48 3.53 1.29
CA ALA A 170 -11.18 2.89 1.23
C ALA A 170 -10.95 2.08 2.51
N PHE A 171 -10.33 0.91 2.37
CA PHE A 171 -10.03 -0.01 3.45
C PHE A 171 -8.51 -0.10 3.63
N VAL A 172 -8.05 0.11 4.87
CA VAL A 172 -6.62 0.14 5.21
C VAL A 172 -6.35 -0.78 6.37
N CYS A 173 -5.38 -1.67 6.20
CA CYS A 173 -4.98 -2.60 7.24
C CYS A 173 -4.15 -1.91 8.31
N GLY A 174 -4.54 -2.12 9.57
CA GLY A 174 -3.80 -1.67 10.77
C GLY A 174 -3.45 -2.88 11.64
N PRO A 175 -2.45 -3.70 11.24
CA PRO A 175 -2.17 -4.97 11.89
C PRO A 175 -1.80 -4.83 13.37
N THR A 176 -1.13 -3.75 13.77
CA THR A 176 -0.79 -3.51 15.17
C THR A 176 -1.99 -3.09 16.03
N GLY A 177 -3.10 -2.75 15.41
CA GLY A 177 -4.36 -2.43 16.08
C GLY A 177 -5.42 -3.54 15.94
N ASN A 178 -5.04 -4.67 15.33
CA ASN A 178 -5.91 -5.82 15.08
C ASN A 178 -7.19 -5.42 14.31
N LEU A 179 -7.03 -4.59 13.25
CA LEU A 179 -8.17 -4.05 12.52
C LEU A 179 -7.88 -3.75 11.04
N VAL A 180 -8.97 -3.65 10.29
CA VAL A 180 -9.02 -2.97 8.99
C VAL A 180 -9.89 -1.73 9.15
N GLY A 181 -9.30 -0.56 8.99
CA GLY A 181 -10.03 0.72 9.06
C GLY A 181 -10.72 1.06 7.76
N SER A 182 -11.80 1.83 7.84
CA SER A 182 -12.53 2.37 6.70
C SER A 182 -12.41 3.89 6.67
N TYR A 183 -12.13 4.43 5.48
CA TYR A 183 -12.03 5.86 5.22
C TYR A 183 -13.05 6.29 4.17
N ASN A 184 -13.79 7.36 4.45
CA ASN A 184 -14.61 8.01 3.44
C ASN A 184 -13.76 8.97 2.62
N ILE A 185 -13.54 8.65 1.36
CA ILE A 185 -12.78 9.47 0.40
C ILE A 185 -13.73 10.48 -0.23
N ILE A 186 -13.36 11.74 -0.14
CA ILE A 186 -14.18 12.88 -0.57
C ILE A 186 -13.38 13.70 -1.58
N LYS A 187 -13.92 13.85 -2.80
CA LYS A 187 -13.30 14.70 -3.81
C LYS A 187 -13.31 16.17 -3.36
N LYS A 188 -12.15 16.84 -3.47
CA LYS A 188 -11.96 18.23 -3.09
C LYS A 188 -11.11 18.95 -4.12
N GLY A 189 -11.74 19.73 -4.99
CA GLY A 189 -11.07 20.37 -6.12
C GLY A 189 -10.46 19.34 -7.06
N ALA A 190 -9.18 19.48 -7.36
CA ALA A 190 -8.39 18.53 -8.17
C ALA A 190 -7.80 17.36 -7.36
N GLY A 191 -8.14 17.23 -6.09
CA GLY A 191 -7.62 16.19 -5.21
C GLY A 191 -8.71 15.60 -4.32
N TYR A 192 -8.26 15.04 -3.19
CA TYR A 192 -9.13 14.34 -2.26
C TYR A 192 -8.80 14.68 -0.81
N THR A 193 -9.79 14.49 0.06
CA THR A 193 -9.64 14.37 1.50
C THR A 193 -10.26 13.05 1.96
N ALA A 194 -9.86 12.56 3.10
CA ALA A 194 -10.42 11.34 3.67
C ALA A 194 -10.81 11.57 5.12
N LYS A 195 -11.92 10.97 5.53
CA LYS A 195 -12.36 10.94 6.92
C LYS A 195 -12.32 9.53 7.43
N ASN A 196 -11.68 9.32 8.57
CA ASN A 196 -11.78 8.07 9.31
C ASN A 196 -13.25 7.83 9.66
N ALA A 197 -13.78 6.68 9.27
CA ALA A 197 -15.19 6.38 9.45
C ALA A 197 -15.42 5.41 10.61
N PHE A 198 -14.88 4.21 10.51
CA PHE A 198 -15.01 3.15 11.52
C PHE A 198 -14.04 2.00 11.24
N SER A 199 -13.80 1.14 12.21
CA SER A 199 -13.09 -0.12 12.00
C SER A 199 -14.02 -1.08 11.25
N PHE A 200 -13.72 -1.37 9.98
CA PHE A 200 -14.55 -2.24 9.13
C PHE A 200 -14.52 -3.69 9.61
N VAL A 201 -13.33 -4.16 9.99
CA VAL A 201 -13.11 -5.42 10.71
C VAL A 201 -12.21 -5.11 11.89
N ALA A 202 -12.51 -5.66 13.05
CA ALA A 202 -11.64 -5.58 14.21
C ALA A 202 -11.78 -6.84 15.06
N SER A 203 -10.70 -7.23 15.72
CA SER A 203 -10.64 -8.41 16.58
C SER A 203 -10.07 -8.06 17.95
N ALA A 204 -10.51 -8.80 18.97
CA ALA A 204 -9.88 -8.82 20.28
C ALA A 204 -8.76 -9.87 20.36
N ASP A 205 -8.60 -10.68 19.34
CA ASP A 205 -7.48 -11.61 19.20
C ASP A 205 -6.21 -10.86 18.86
N GLU A 206 -5.23 -10.93 19.74
CA GLU A 206 -3.93 -10.25 19.60
C GLU A 206 -3.09 -10.77 18.42
N TRP A 207 -3.44 -11.91 17.86
CA TRP A 207 -2.79 -12.50 16.69
C TRP A 207 -3.41 -12.06 15.37
N PHE A 208 -4.61 -11.48 15.40
CA PHE A 208 -5.23 -10.93 14.20
C PHE A 208 -4.44 -9.74 13.68
N SER A 209 -3.75 -9.92 12.58
CA SER A 209 -2.82 -8.96 12.00
C SER A 209 -3.02 -8.84 10.49
N PRO A 210 -4.10 -8.16 10.06
CA PRO A 210 -4.42 -8.04 8.63
C PRO A 210 -3.37 -7.21 7.90
N ILE A 211 -2.84 -7.74 6.80
CA ILE A 211 -1.76 -7.12 6.02
C ILE A 211 -2.13 -6.75 4.60
N VAL A 212 -3.15 -7.38 4.04
CA VAL A 212 -3.68 -7.08 2.70
C VAL A 212 -5.19 -6.98 2.78
N ALA A 213 -5.73 -5.98 2.11
CA ALA A 213 -7.15 -5.87 1.80
C ALA A 213 -7.28 -5.61 0.29
N GLU A 214 -8.12 -6.38 -0.40
CA GLU A 214 -8.27 -6.30 -1.85
C GLU A 214 -9.66 -6.74 -2.28
N VAL A 215 -10.22 -6.10 -3.31
CA VAL A 215 -11.49 -6.53 -3.88
C VAL A 215 -11.23 -7.69 -4.82
N GLY A 216 -11.78 -8.84 -4.50
CA GLY A 216 -11.61 -10.06 -5.28
C GLY A 216 -12.49 -10.10 -6.53
N PRO A 217 -12.32 -11.10 -7.40
CA PRO A 217 -13.09 -11.25 -8.65
C PRO A 217 -14.58 -11.49 -8.40
N ASP A 218 -14.96 -11.90 -7.21
CA ASP A 218 -16.35 -12.06 -6.74
C ASP A 218 -16.97 -10.72 -6.27
N GLY A 219 -16.19 -9.64 -6.31
CA GLY A 219 -16.60 -8.30 -5.89
C GLY A 219 -16.58 -8.05 -4.39
N HIS A 220 -16.17 -9.01 -3.57
CA HIS A 220 -16.09 -8.88 -2.12
C HIS A 220 -14.69 -8.44 -1.68
N LEU A 221 -14.61 -7.86 -0.47
CA LEU A 221 -13.33 -7.53 0.15
C LEU A 221 -12.69 -8.79 0.72
N TRP A 222 -11.56 -9.15 0.19
CA TRP A 222 -10.69 -10.20 0.70
C TRP A 222 -9.64 -9.60 1.62
N ILE A 223 -9.38 -10.24 2.75
CA ILE A 223 -8.41 -9.81 3.74
C ILE A 223 -7.45 -10.96 3.99
N ALA A 224 -6.15 -10.71 3.80
CA ALA A 224 -5.12 -11.64 4.24
C ALA A 224 -4.67 -11.25 5.66
N ASP A 225 -4.78 -12.21 6.56
CA ASP A 225 -4.33 -12.11 7.94
C ASP A 225 -2.98 -12.80 8.08
N TRP A 226 -1.97 -12.07 8.54
CA TRP A 226 -0.66 -12.65 8.85
C TRP A 226 -0.72 -13.60 10.04
N TYR A 227 -1.69 -13.40 10.91
CA TYR A 227 -1.91 -14.14 12.13
C TYR A 227 -0.63 -14.29 12.96
N ASN A 228 -0.05 -13.16 13.32
CA ASN A 228 1.20 -13.10 14.08
C ASN A 228 1.15 -11.96 15.08
N PHE A 229 1.48 -12.25 16.33
CA PHE A 229 1.51 -11.26 17.41
C PHE A 229 2.55 -10.14 17.16
N ILE A 230 3.66 -10.43 16.48
CA ILE A 230 4.73 -9.47 16.21
C ILE A 230 4.71 -9.07 14.74
N ILE A 231 4.28 -7.85 14.47
CA ILE A 231 4.22 -7.29 13.12
C ILE A 231 5.37 -6.33 12.86
N GLN A 232 5.82 -5.63 13.88
CA GLN A 232 6.92 -4.67 13.75
C GLN A 232 8.26 -5.36 13.94
N HIS A 233 9.29 -4.87 13.23
CA HIS A 233 10.66 -5.39 13.30
C HIS A 233 11.37 -5.06 14.61
N ASN A 234 10.82 -4.21 15.45
CA ASN A 234 11.42 -3.89 16.75
C ASN A 234 11.41 -5.10 17.66
N PRO A 235 12.52 -5.38 18.36
CA PRO A 235 12.62 -6.54 19.21
C PRO A 235 11.54 -6.53 20.30
N THR A 236 11.01 -7.69 20.59
CA THR A 236 10.19 -7.86 21.80
C THR A 236 11.10 -7.62 22.99
N PRO A 237 10.73 -6.74 23.94
CA PRO A 237 11.49 -6.63 25.17
C PRO A 237 11.59 -8.01 25.79
N SER A 238 12.81 -8.45 26.08
CA SER A 238 13.01 -9.62 26.94
C SER A 238 12.50 -9.22 28.32
N VAL A 239 11.50 -9.91 28.82
CA VAL A 239 11.04 -9.78 30.18
C VAL A 239 12.12 -10.31 31.12
#